data_215ede194aa143150ebaf2f9a233e187
#
_entry.id   215ede194aa143150ebaf2f9a233e187
#
_cell.length_a   1.000
_cell.length_b   1.000
_cell.length_c   1.000
_cell.angle_alpha   90.00
_cell.angle_beta   90.00
_cell.angle_gamma   90.00
#
_symmetry.space_group_name_H-M   'P 1'
#
loop_
_entity.id
_entity.type
_entity.pdbx_description
1 polymer ?
#
loop_
_entity_poly.entity_id
_entity_poly.type
_entity_poly.pdbx_seq_one_letter_code
_entity_poly.pdbx_strand_id
1 'polypeptide(L)'
;MADYDLAIIGGGLNGVCIARDAAGRGLRVILLEQGDLGSAASSASPRLIHGDLARLEQRALLRVHAALTERDIWLRIAPHLVRPMRFAIPAHSGERPLWLLRSGLWLYDRLSRRGGLPASTTVDITHHPIGNALKRPFGTAFEYSDCVADDSRLVIANALDAAERGAAICTGARCVRAEQLEVWRLVVIDRGRRKVITARALANAAGAWTASVAETVLRVPPPRIAVPIQISQIIVPRLFDNDNVYVFQNSDGQLVFATPYEREFTLVGTVRRAFKGDPAAVAMPAADIAYLCEAANRYFRERVEPSDVVMTLSGANMAVSPASSRSPDGAVSQDASRRKAPLLTVFGGDITTARQRAERAVSMLTPFYPMSPRWTANAPLPGGDFAWQRFDTEVESACERWPFLSEREAQRLVGAYGSRLAAVLGEAKNRAELGPAFGPELTGAEVRYLMAKEWARFPDDVLWRRSKLGLTMPPADREALAAFMASAS
;
A
#
# COMPACT_ATOMS: atom_id res chain seq x y z
N MET A 1 -24.19 10.26 -25.79
CA MET A 1 -23.37 9.09 -25.34
C MET A 1 -22.52 9.59 -24.18
N ALA A 2 -22.33 8.85 -23.08
CA ALA A 2 -21.46 9.30 -21.98
C ALA A 2 -19.98 9.27 -22.39
N ASP A 3 -19.17 10.15 -21.81
CA ASP A 3 -17.73 10.23 -22.09
C ASP A 3 -17.02 8.98 -21.60
N TYR A 4 -17.43 8.45 -20.44
CA TYR A 4 -16.84 7.28 -19.80
C TYR A 4 -17.91 6.24 -19.40
N ASP A 5 -17.48 5.00 -19.26
CA ASP A 5 -18.33 3.93 -18.73
C ASP A 5 -18.28 3.90 -17.20
N LEU A 6 -17.12 4.24 -16.60
CA LEU A 6 -16.93 4.33 -15.16
C LEU A 6 -16.09 5.55 -14.80
N ALA A 7 -16.61 6.42 -13.93
CA ALA A 7 -15.85 7.44 -13.22
C ALA A 7 -15.52 6.95 -11.80
N ILE A 8 -14.30 7.23 -11.32
CA ILE A 8 -13.83 6.82 -10.00
C ILE A 8 -13.36 8.08 -9.26
N ILE A 9 -13.86 8.30 -8.04
CA ILE A 9 -13.41 9.36 -7.13
C ILE A 9 -12.47 8.73 -6.09
N GLY A 10 -11.20 9.14 -6.10
CA GLY A 10 -10.14 8.73 -5.18
C GLY A 10 -9.05 7.87 -5.84
N GLY A 11 -7.81 8.35 -5.76
CA GLY A 11 -6.59 7.73 -6.28
C GLY A 11 -5.79 6.93 -5.25
N GLY A 12 -6.43 6.45 -4.19
CA GLY A 12 -5.86 5.46 -3.27
C GLY A 12 -5.90 4.04 -3.84
N LEU A 13 -5.36 3.06 -3.10
CA LEU A 13 -5.23 1.68 -3.57
C LEU A 13 -6.55 1.07 -4.07
N ASN A 14 -7.68 1.33 -3.39
CA ASN A 14 -8.98 0.85 -3.85
C ASN A 14 -9.34 1.41 -5.24
N GLY A 15 -9.20 2.73 -5.42
CA GLY A 15 -9.57 3.40 -6.68
C GLY A 15 -8.71 2.95 -7.86
N VAL A 16 -7.39 2.85 -7.68
CA VAL A 16 -6.49 2.43 -8.76
C VAL A 16 -6.65 0.95 -9.13
N CYS A 17 -6.93 0.07 -8.14
CA CYS A 17 -7.25 -1.33 -8.43
C CYS A 17 -8.58 -1.47 -9.20
N ILE A 18 -9.60 -0.64 -8.87
CA ILE A 18 -10.86 -0.59 -9.63
C ILE A 18 -10.61 -0.08 -11.06
N ALA A 19 -9.81 0.98 -11.20
CA ALA A 19 -9.46 1.53 -12.52
C ALA A 19 -8.76 0.50 -13.39
N ARG A 20 -7.78 -0.22 -12.82
CA ARG A 20 -7.05 -1.30 -13.48
C ARG A 20 -7.97 -2.42 -13.93
N ASP A 21 -8.80 -2.95 -13.03
CA ASP A 21 -9.67 -4.07 -13.35
C ASP A 21 -10.72 -3.68 -14.39
N ALA A 22 -11.35 -2.51 -14.24
CA ALA A 22 -12.37 -2.02 -15.16
C ALA A 22 -11.81 -1.74 -16.57
N ALA A 23 -10.64 -1.09 -16.68
CA ALA A 23 -10.00 -0.82 -17.97
C ALA A 23 -9.61 -2.11 -18.67
N GLY A 24 -9.03 -3.08 -17.95
CA GLY A 24 -8.69 -4.38 -18.53
C GLY A 24 -9.88 -5.25 -18.91
N ARG A 25 -11.07 -4.95 -18.41
CA ARG A 25 -12.34 -5.56 -18.87
C ARG A 25 -13.00 -4.81 -20.02
N GLY A 26 -12.34 -3.78 -20.57
CA GLY A 26 -12.78 -3.05 -21.75
C GLY A 26 -13.68 -1.85 -21.48
N LEU A 27 -13.77 -1.38 -20.22
CA LEU A 27 -14.51 -0.16 -19.90
C LEU A 27 -13.65 1.07 -20.12
N ARG A 28 -14.27 2.16 -20.62
CA ARG A 28 -13.65 3.49 -20.66
C ARG A 28 -13.72 4.09 -19.25
N VAL A 29 -12.56 4.26 -18.62
CA VAL A 29 -12.43 4.65 -17.22
C VAL A 29 -11.79 6.02 -17.07
N ILE A 30 -12.31 6.82 -16.13
CA ILE A 30 -11.62 8.00 -15.61
C ILE A 30 -11.50 7.89 -14.09
N LEU A 31 -10.29 8.15 -13.57
CA LEU A 31 -10.02 8.26 -12.15
C LEU A 31 -9.66 9.71 -11.82
N LEU A 32 -10.34 10.26 -10.81
CA LEU A 32 -10.20 11.63 -10.33
C LEU A 32 -9.58 11.60 -8.93
N GLU A 33 -8.37 12.12 -8.79
CA GLU A 33 -7.66 12.28 -7.52
C GLU A 33 -7.37 13.77 -7.29
N GLN A 34 -7.81 14.29 -6.14
CA GLN A 34 -7.66 15.72 -5.81
C GLN A 34 -6.21 16.14 -5.53
N GLY A 35 -5.40 15.21 -5.05
CA GLY A 35 -3.98 15.41 -4.76
C GLY A 35 -3.10 14.54 -5.64
N ASP A 36 -2.09 13.91 -5.03
CA ASP A 36 -1.26 12.89 -5.64
C ASP A 36 -1.80 11.49 -5.34
N LEU A 37 -1.48 10.53 -6.20
CA LEU A 37 -1.85 9.13 -6.04
C LEU A 37 -1.30 8.57 -4.72
N GLY A 38 -2.17 7.92 -3.94
CA GLY A 38 -1.78 7.31 -2.68
C GLY A 38 -1.43 8.27 -1.56
N SER A 39 -1.71 9.58 -1.68
CA SER A 39 -1.27 10.62 -0.74
C SER A 39 -1.88 10.56 0.68
N ALA A 40 -2.83 9.66 0.91
CA ALA A 40 -3.48 9.49 2.22
C ALA A 40 -3.12 8.11 2.85
N ALA A 41 -4.08 7.39 3.39
CA ALA A 41 -3.89 6.12 4.09
C ALA A 41 -3.13 5.04 3.27
N SER A 42 -3.12 5.14 1.94
CA SER A 42 -2.46 4.16 1.08
C SER A 42 -0.94 4.24 1.09
N SER A 43 -0.33 5.33 1.60
CA SER A 43 1.12 5.46 1.84
C SER A 43 1.47 5.49 3.34
N ALA A 44 0.51 5.22 4.20
CA ALA A 44 0.67 5.13 5.64
C ALA A 44 0.14 3.77 6.18
N SER A 45 0.21 2.73 5.34
CA SER A 45 -0.22 1.38 5.71
C SER A 45 0.87 0.66 6.52
N PRO A 46 0.53 -0.43 7.23
CA PRO A 46 1.53 -1.31 7.85
C PRO A 46 2.45 -2.03 6.85
N ARG A 47 2.21 -1.85 5.55
CA ARG A 47 2.94 -2.49 4.45
C ARG A 47 2.87 -4.03 4.44
N LEU A 48 2.04 -4.62 5.28
CA LEU A 48 1.94 -6.07 5.42
C LEU A 48 0.95 -6.66 4.42
N ILE A 49 1.40 -7.66 3.67
CA ILE A 49 0.54 -8.52 2.85
C ILE A 49 0.55 -9.90 3.49
N HIS A 50 -0.48 -10.18 4.27
CA HIS A 50 -0.52 -11.29 5.21
C HIS A 50 -1.93 -11.86 5.37
N GLY A 51 -1.99 -13.10 5.92
CA GLY A 51 -3.25 -13.76 6.22
C GLY A 51 -3.94 -13.28 7.49
N ASP A 52 -3.29 -12.40 8.28
CA ASP A 52 -3.75 -11.94 9.58
C ASP A 52 -3.97 -13.12 10.57
N LEU A 53 -2.86 -13.61 11.12
CA LEU A 53 -2.80 -14.77 12.00
C LEU A 53 -3.78 -14.66 13.20
N ALA A 54 -4.02 -13.43 13.71
CA ALA A 54 -4.97 -13.20 14.80
C ALA A 54 -6.42 -13.58 14.43
N ARG A 55 -6.77 -13.60 13.16
CA ARG A 55 -8.11 -14.04 12.70
C ARG A 55 -8.34 -15.54 12.86
N LEU A 56 -7.29 -16.37 12.99
CA LEU A 56 -7.46 -17.78 13.30
C LEU A 56 -8.14 -17.99 14.66
N GLU A 57 -7.81 -17.15 15.63
CA GLU A 57 -8.44 -17.19 16.96
C GLU A 57 -9.93 -16.85 16.91
N GLN A 58 -10.32 -16.01 15.96
CA GLN A 58 -11.71 -15.64 15.69
C GLN A 58 -12.45 -16.69 14.84
N ARG A 59 -11.83 -17.85 14.56
CA ARG A 59 -12.35 -18.93 13.71
C ARG A 59 -12.71 -18.47 12.29
N ALA A 60 -12.07 -17.41 11.79
CA ALA A 60 -12.33 -16.83 10.48
C ALA A 60 -11.50 -17.50 9.36
N LEU A 61 -11.44 -18.84 9.32
CA LEU A 61 -10.59 -19.65 8.44
C LEU A 61 -10.72 -19.29 6.96
N LEU A 62 -11.95 -19.08 6.48
CA LEU A 62 -12.20 -18.72 5.08
C LEU A 62 -11.59 -17.35 4.73
N ARG A 63 -11.55 -16.41 5.67
CA ARG A 63 -10.94 -15.10 5.48
C ARG A 63 -9.42 -15.20 5.46
N VAL A 64 -8.84 -15.96 6.38
CA VAL A 64 -7.40 -16.25 6.39
C VAL A 64 -6.99 -16.91 5.06
N HIS A 65 -7.73 -17.92 4.60
CA HIS A 65 -7.48 -18.56 3.32
C HIS A 65 -7.56 -17.57 2.14
N ALA A 66 -8.58 -16.72 2.10
CA ALA A 66 -8.73 -15.71 1.05
C ALA A 66 -7.57 -14.70 1.08
N ALA A 67 -7.17 -14.23 2.25
CA ALA A 67 -6.05 -13.29 2.39
C ALA A 67 -4.71 -13.92 1.99
N LEU A 68 -4.45 -15.17 2.38
CA LEU A 68 -3.26 -15.91 1.97
C LEU A 68 -3.24 -16.18 0.46
N THR A 69 -4.39 -16.45 -0.14
CA THR A 69 -4.52 -16.58 -1.60
C THR A 69 -4.17 -15.26 -2.29
N GLU A 70 -4.65 -14.12 -1.78
CA GLU A 70 -4.32 -12.80 -2.32
C GLU A 70 -2.84 -12.46 -2.11
N ARG A 71 -2.23 -12.83 -0.96
CA ARG A 71 -0.79 -12.69 -0.74
C ARG A 71 0.01 -13.41 -1.84
N ASP A 72 -0.34 -14.65 -2.13
CA ASP A 72 0.34 -15.44 -3.14
C ASP A 72 0.13 -14.87 -4.57
N ILE A 73 -1.02 -14.25 -4.82
CA ILE A 73 -1.29 -13.50 -6.06
C ILE A 73 -0.40 -12.26 -6.14
N TRP A 74 -0.37 -11.41 -5.12
CA TRP A 74 0.45 -10.20 -5.09
C TRP A 74 1.94 -10.52 -5.28
N LEU A 75 2.45 -11.54 -4.61
CA LEU A 75 3.83 -12.00 -4.74
C LEU A 75 4.17 -12.42 -6.18
N ARG A 76 3.19 -13.00 -6.90
CA ARG A 76 3.35 -13.42 -8.30
C ARG A 76 3.24 -12.26 -9.29
N ILE A 77 2.30 -11.33 -9.09
CA ILE A 77 2.02 -10.27 -10.07
C ILE A 77 2.84 -8.98 -9.84
N ALA A 78 3.45 -8.84 -8.68
CA ALA A 78 4.24 -7.67 -8.28
C ALA A 78 5.50 -8.04 -7.49
N PRO A 79 6.35 -8.96 -7.98
CA PRO A 79 7.49 -9.51 -7.23
C PRO A 79 8.53 -8.46 -6.86
N HIS A 80 8.63 -7.36 -7.58
CA HIS A 80 9.52 -6.25 -7.27
C HIS A 80 8.98 -5.38 -6.12
N LEU A 81 7.67 -5.29 -5.94
CA LEU A 81 7.01 -4.45 -4.93
C LEU A 81 6.58 -5.21 -3.68
N VAL A 82 6.40 -6.53 -3.80
CA VAL A 82 5.96 -7.42 -2.72
C VAL A 82 7.03 -8.46 -2.48
N ARG A 83 7.65 -8.39 -1.29
CA ARG A 83 8.78 -9.24 -0.94
C ARG A 83 8.40 -10.23 0.17
N PRO A 84 8.81 -11.49 0.06
CA PRO A 84 8.65 -12.43 1.16
C PRO A 84 9.57 -12.03 2.32
N MET A 85 9.04 -12.14 3.54
CA MET A 85 9.77 -11.88 4.78
C MET A 85 9.51 -12.99 5.79
N ARG A 86 10.48 -13.24 6.66
CA ARG A 86 10.28 -14.08 7.84
C ARG A 86 9.75 -13.23 8.98
N PHE A 87 8.66 -13.67 9.57
CA PHE A 87 8.01 -13.03 10.71
C PHE A 87 8.38 -13.82 11.95
N ALA A 88 8.94 -13.15 12.95
CA ALA A 88 9.35 -13.75 14.21
C ALA A 88 8.39 -13.35 15.33
N ILE A 89 7.82 -14.34 15.99
CA ILE A 89 7.00 -14.18 17.21
C ILE A 89 7.82 -14.70 18.38
N PRO A 90 8.53 -13.85 19.14
CA PRO A 90 9.22 -14.26 20.34
C PRO A 90 8.19 -14.73 21.39
N ALA A 91 8.38 -15.93 21.91
CA ALA A 91 7.45 -16.52 22.87
C ALA A 91 7.92 -16.23 24.30
N HIS A 92 7.06 -15.59 25.08
CA HIS A 92 7.30 -15.35 26.50
C HIS A 92 6.58 -16.39 27.35
N SER A 93 7.28 -16.92 28.36
CA SER A 93 6.65 -17.84 29.32
C SER A 93 5.58 -17.10 30.11
N GLY A 94 4.31 -17.42 29.87
CA GLY A 94 3.17 -16.84 30.59
C GLY A 94 2.09 -16.19 29.74
N GLU A 95 2.35 -15.91 28.44
CA GLU A 95 1.35 -15.24 27.59
C GLU A 95 0.41 -16.22 26.89
N ARG A 96 0.96 -17.16 26.13
CA ARG A 96 0.18 -18.21 25.42
C ARG A 96 0.88 -19.56 25.48
N PRO A 97 0.15 -20.67 25.57
CA PRO A 97 0.76 -21.98 25.45
C PRO A 97 1.46 -22.16 24.10
N LEU A 98 2.73 -22.53 24.11
CA LEU A 98 3.55 -22.71 22.91
C LEU A 98 2.93 -23.69 21.89
N TRP A 99 2.26 -24.74 22.39
CA TRP A 99 1.57 -25.71 21.53
C TRP A 99 0.42 -25.07 20.73
N LEU A 100 -0.26 -24.06 21.29
CA LEU A 100 -1.36 -23.36 20.62
C LEU A 100 -0.83 -22.50 19.47
N LEU A 101 0.26 -21.76 19.70
CA LEU A 101 0.94 -20.99 18.64
C LEU A 101 1.44 -21.92 17.53
N ARG A 102 2.08 -23.03 17.90
CA ARG A 102 2.58 -24.03 16.95
C ARG A 102 1.47 -24.63 16.09
N SER A 103 0.35 -25.01 16.70
CA SER A 103 -0.79 -25.58 15.97
C SER A 103 -1.48 -24.54 15.09
N GLY A 104 -1.57 -23.27 15.55
CA GLY A 104 -2.09 -22.17 14.77
C GLY A 104 -1.24 -21.89 13.52
N LEU A 105 0.09 -21.86 13.66
CA LEU A 105 1.02 -21.66 12.53
C LEU A 105 1.01 -22.86 11.57
N TRP A 106 0.94 -24.07 12.08
CA TRP A 106 0.77 -25.27 11.25
C TRP A 106 -0.51 -25.22 10.41
N LEU A 107 -1.62 -24.75 11.00
CA LEU A 107 -2.87 -24.55 10.27
C LEU A 107 -2.74 -23.42 9.24
N TYR A 108 -2.11 -22.31 9.63
CA TYR A 108 -1.83 -21.17 8.75
C TYR A 108 -1.08 -21.59 7.48
N ASP A 109 -0.02 -22.40 7.64
CA ASP A 109 0.76 -22.94 6.53
C ASP A 109 -0.09 -23.82 5.58
N ARG A 110 -1.13 -24.49 6.08
CA ARG A 110 -1.99 -25.38 5.28
C ARG A 110 -3.17 -24.67 4.63
N LEU A 111 -3.50 -23.48 5.09
CA LEU A 111 -4.58 -22.68 4.50
C LEU A 111 -4.16 -22.00 3.18
N SER A 112 -2.88 -22.01 2.81
CA SER A 112 -2.42 -21.51 1.51
C SER A 112 -1.56 -22.55 0.78
N ARG A 113 -1.35 -22.31 -0.53
CA ARG A 113 -0.35 -23.06 -1.32
C ARG A 113 1.08 -22.59 -1.05
N ARG A 114 1.26 -21.64 -0.14
CA ARG A 114 2.52 -20.98 0.26
C ARG A 114 3.31 -20.28 -0.86
N GLY A 115 2.93 -20.39 -2.13
CA GLY A 115 3.61 -19.72 -3.24
C GLY A 115 5.13 -19.97 -3.35
N GLY A 116 5.62 -21.09 -2.76
CA GLY A 116 7.04 -21.39 -2.62
C GLY A 116 7.69 -20.83 -1.34
N LEU A 117 6.93 -20.19 -0.44
CA LEU A 117 7.44 -19.66 0.83
C LEU A 117 7.82 -20.77 1.82
N PRO A 118 8.87 -20.57 2.65
CA PRO A 118 9.24 -21.50 3.71
C PRO A 118 8.12 -21.73 4.72
N ALA A 119 8.02 -22.95 5.24
CA ALA A 119 7.07 -23.29 6.30
C ALA A 119 7.44 -22.60 7.62
N SER A 120 6.46 -22.58 8.55
CA SER A 120 6.70 -22.13 9.92
C SER A 120 7.66 -23.06 10.65
N THR A 121 8.52 -22.48 11.46
CA THR A 121 9.53 -23.20 12.25
C THR A 121 9.55 -22.69 13.68
N THR A 122 9.99 -23.55 14.60
CA THR A 122 10.28 -23.16 15.99
C THR A 122 11.79 -23.01 16.10
N VAL A 123 12.25 -21.88 16.61
CA VAL A 123 13.67 -21.53 16.71
C VAL A 123 14.03 -21.27 18.16
N ASP A 124 15.14 -21.85 18.62
CA ASP A 124 15.80 -21.43 19.86
C ASP A 124 16.57 -20.14 19.56
N ILE A 125 16.13 -19.05 20.17
CA ILE A 125 16.71 -17.71 19.91
C ILE A 125 17.84 -17.36 20.85
N THR A 126 18.25 -18.25 21.75
CA THR A 126 19.36 -18.01 22.67
C THR A 126 20.66 -17.74 21.93
N HIS A 127 20.87 -18.41 20.80
CA HIS A 127 22.04 -18.28 19.92
C HIS A 127 21.67 -17.92 18.46
N HIS A 128 20.47 -17.47 18.22
CA HIS A 128 19.96 -17.13 16.90
C HIS A 128 19.99 -15.60 16.67
N PRO A 129 20.25 -15.11 15.45
CA PRO A 129 20.27 -13.66 15.16
C PRO A 129 19.00 -12.90 15.63
N ILE A 130 17.82 -13.54 15.60
CA ILE A 130 16.58 -12.97 16.12
C ILE A 130 16.73 -12.57 17.60
N GLY A 131 17.42 -13.36 18.42
CA GLY A 131 17.59 -13.12 19.85
C GLY A 131 18.57 -11.98 20.16
N ASN A 132 19.48 -11.65 19.24
CA ASN A 132 20.53 -10.66 19.49
C ASN A 132 20.00 -9.27 19.80
N ALA A 133 18.90 -8.89 19.15
CA ALA A 133 18.26 -7.58 19.33
C ALA A 133 17.34 -7.51 20.55
N LEU A 134 16.95 -8.65 21.14
CA LEU A 134 15.92 -8.70 22.15
C LEU A 134 16.49 -8.63 23.57
N LYS A 135 15.76 -7.98 24.48
CA LYS A 135 15.97 -8.04 25.93
C LYS A 135 15.67 -9.46 26.43
N ARG A 136 16.39 -9.93 27.44
CA ARG A 136 16.16 -11.28 28.01
C ARG A 136 14.87 -11.35 28.84
N PRO A 137 14.27 -12.55 28.97
CA PRO A 137 14.70 -13.86 28.47
C PRO A 137 13.69 -14.51 27.53
N PHE A 138 13.88 -14.39 26.24
CA PHE A 138 13.16 -15.23 25.28
C PHE A 138 14.01 -16.46 24.99
N GLY A 139 13.49 -17.66 25.21
CA GLY A 139 14.19 -18.90 24.86
C GLY A 139 13.78 -19.43 23.48
N THR A 140 12.58 -19.12 23.05
CA THR A 140 11.99 -19.67 21.83
C THR A 140 11.31 -18.58 21.04
N ALA A 141 11.38 -18.65 19.70
CA ALA A 141 10.52 -17.91 18.80
C ALA A 141 9.87 -18.83 17.78
N PHE A 142 8.76 -18.41 17.24
CA PHE A 142 8.15 -19.00 16.07
C PHE A 142 8.41 -18.11 14.87
N GLU A 143 8.92 -18.70 13.81
CA GLU A 143 9.04 -18.02 12.52
C GLU A 143 8.00 -18.55 11.55
N TYR A 144 7.42 -17.64 10.77
CA TYR A 144 6.53 -17.98 9.67
C TYR A 144 6.77 -17.01 8.50
N SER A 145 6.23 -17.32 7.32
CA SER A 145 6.42 -16.52 6.13
C SER A 145 5.18 -15.73 5.78
N ASP A 146 5.35 -14.43 5.60
CA ASP A 146 4.39 -13.53 4.97
C ASP A 146 5.13 -12.54 4.07
N CYS A 147 4.48 -11.48 3.62
CA CYS A 147 5.10 -10.53 2.71
C CYS A 147 4.99 -9.10 3.24
N VAL A 148 5.96 -8.28 2.83
CA VAL A 148 5.96 -6.83 2.99
C VAL A 148 5.91 -6.18 1.62
N ALA A 149 5.14 -5.10 1.49
CA ALA A 149 4.98 -4.39 0.22
C ALA A 149 5.46 -2.95 0.30
N ASP A 150 5.90 -2.39 -0.84
CA ASP A 150 5.89 -0.94 -1.01
C ASP A 150 4.48 -0.50 -1.38
N ASP A 151 3.76 0.00 -0.39
CA ASP A 151 2.35 0.34 -0.47
C ASP A 151 2.06 1.46 -1.49
N SER A 152 2.84 2.52 -1.47
CA SER A 152 2.67 3.63 -2.42
C SER A 152 3.08 3.23 -3.84
N ARG A 153 4.14 2.42 -4.01
CA ARG A 153 4.52 1.89 -5.32
C ARG A 153 3.45 0.95 -5.88
N LEU A 154 2.75 0.16 -5.04
CA LEU A 154 1.61 -0.63 -5.48
C LEU A 154 0.47 0.23 -6.03
N VAL A 155 0.19 1.39 -5.42
CA VAL A 155 -0.78 2.35 -5.97
C VAL A 155 -0.35 2.82 -7.35
N ILE A 156 0.90 3.27 -7.48
CA ILE A 156 1.45 3.79 -8.74
C ILE A 156 1.43 2.72 -9.84
N ALA A 157 1.87 1.51 -9.56
CA ALA A 157 1.91 0.42 -10.53
C ALA A 157 0.51 0.02 -11.03
N ASN A 158 -0.50 0.00 -10.14
CA ASN A 158 -1.89 -0.23 -10.55
C ASN A 158 -2.44 0.91 -11.42
N ALA A 159 -2.12 2.17 -11.08
CA ALA A 159 -2.52 3.33 -11.87
C ALA A 159 -1.86 3.32 -13.26
N LEU A 160 -0.57 2.93 -13.33
CA LEU A 160 0.18 2.82 -14.56
C LEU A 160 -0.40 1.75 -15.48
N ASP A 161 -0.68 0.53 -14.96
CA ASP A 161 -1.32 -0.53 -15.75
C ASP A 161 -2.73 -0.13 -16.22
N ALA A 162 -3.49 0.59 -15.37
CA ALA A 162 -4.79 1.12 -15.77
C ALA A 162 -4.67 2.12 -16.93
N ALA A 163 -3.69 3.05 -16.87
CA ALA A 163 -3.45 4.03 -17.91
C ALA A 163 -2.97 3.39 -19.22
N GLU A 164 -2.10 2.40 -19.15
CA GLU A 164 -1.64 1.62 -20.33
C GLU A 164 -2.78 0.84 -21.00
N ARG A 165 -3.86 0.57 -20.26
CA ARG A 165 -5.12 -0.02 -20.77
C ARG A 165 -6.17 1.00 -21.15
N GLY A 166 -5.80 2.30 -21.24
CA GLY A 166 -6.66 3.35 -21.72
C GLY A 166 -7.48 4.08 -20.65
N ALA A 167 -7.25 3.84 -19.36
CA ALA A 167 -7.87 4.66 -18.32
C ALA A 167 -7.26 6.06 -18.27
N ALA A 168 -8.10 7.08 -18.14
CA ALA A 168 -7.66 8.45 -17.87
C ALA A 168 -7.39 8.61 -16.36
N ILE A 169 -6.12 8.80 -15.98
CA ILE A 169 -5.72 9.05 -14.58
C ILE A 169 -5.48 10.55 -14.42
N CYS A 170 -6.29 11.21 -13.61
CA CYS A 170 -6.26 12.66 -13.40
C CYS A 170 -5.88 12.98 -11.95
N THR A 171 -4.62 13.39 -11.72
CA THR A 171 -4.13 13.92 -10.44
C THR A 171 -4.32 15.44 -10.37
N GLY A 172 -4.57 16.00 -9.18
CA GLY A 172 -4.96 17.40 -9.00
C GLY A 172 -6.34 17.72 -9.54
N ALA A 173 -7.19 16.69 -9.69
CA ALA A 173 -8.55 16.78 -10.25
C ALA A 173 -9.59 16.45 -9.16
N ARG A 174 -10.29 17.48 -8.66
CA ARG A 174 -11.28 17.37 -7.60
C ARG A 174 -12.69 17.33 -8.17
N CYS A 175 -13.43 16.26 -7.93
CA CYS A 175 -14.87 16.24 -8.16
C CYS A 175 -15.57 17.05 -7.07
N VAL A 176 -16.27 18.11 -7.46
CA VAL A 176 -16.94 19.03 -6.53
C VAL A 176 -18.46 18.87 -6.51
N ARG A 177 -19.03 18.25 -7.52
CA ARG A 177 -20.47 17.92 -7.61
C ARG A 177 -20.67 16.76 -8.57
N ALA A 178 -21.56 15.85 -8.22
CA ALA A 178 -22.04 14.82 -9.13
C ALA A 178 -23.55 14.67 -9.02
N GLU A 179 -24.22 14.59 -10.16
CA GLU A 179 -25.68 14.44 -10.27
C GLU A 179 -25.99 13.08 -10.89
N GLN A 180 -26.82 12.30 -10.19
CA GLN A 180 -27.26 10.98 -10.63
C GLN A 180 -28.53 11.10 -11.47
N LEU A 181 -28.37 10.95 -12.76
CA LEU A 181 -29.44 10.93 -13.78
C LEU A 181 -29.46 9.55 -14.47
N GLU A 182 -29.84 9.46 -15.74
CA GLU A 182 -29.62 8.26 -16.58
C GLU A 182 -28.12 7.95 -16.73
N VAL A 183 -27.29 9.00 -16.66
CA VAL A 183 -25.84 8.94 -16.54
C VAL A 183 -25.42 9.86 -15.40
N TRP A 184 -24.26 9.64 -14.82
CA TRP A 184 -23.63 10.56 -13.88
C TRP A 184 -23.11 11.78 -14.63
N ARG A 185 -23.42 12.97 -14.13
CA ARG A 185 -22.85 14.25 -14.57
C ARG A 185 -21.97 14.80 -13.47
N LEU A 186 -20.66 14.84 -13.72
CA LEU A 186 -19.66 15.27 -12.72
C LEU A 186 -19.12 16.66 -13.09
N VAL A 187 -19.03 17.53 -12.09
CA VAL A 187 -18.30 18.80 -12.16
C VAL A 187 -16.95 18.61 -11.49
N VAL A 188 -15.89 18.78 -12.25
CA VAL A 188 -14.50 18.54 -11.83
C VAL A 188 -13.73 19.84 -11.93
N ILE A 189 -12.96 20.15 -10.89
CA ILE A 189 -11.93 21.20 -10.93
C ILE A 189 -10.59 20.49 -11.18
N ASP A 190 -10.09 20.59 -12.40
CA ASP A 190 -8.84 20.02 -12.83
C ASP A 190 -7.81 21.13 -12.97
N ARG A 191 -6.85 21.19 -12.06
CA ARG A 191 -5.80 22.23 -12.04
C ARG A 191 -6.38 23.63 -12.13
N GLY A 192 -7.40 23.94 -11.35
CA GLY A 192 -8.10 25.23 -11.35
C GLY A 192 -9.08 25.44 -12.50
N ARG A 193 -9.15 24.55 -13.48
CA ARG A 193 -10.10 24.64 -14.59
C ARG A 193 -11.33 23.80 -14.33
N ARG A 194 -12.50 24.40 -14.48
CA ARG A 194 -13.78 23.69 -14.34
C ARG A 194 -14.11 22.91 -15.62
N LYS A 195 -14.37 21.63 -15.46
CA LYS A 195 -14.81 20.71 -16.52
C LYS A 195 -16.09 19.99 -16.11
N VAL A 196 -16.89 19.60 -17.09
CA VAL A 196 -18.03 18.71 -16.88
C VAL A 196 -17.78 17.44 -17.67
N ILE A 197 -17.91 16.31 -17.03
CA ILE A 197 -17.79 14.99 -17.65
C ILE A 197 -19.00 14.15 -17.33
N THR A 198 -19.27 13.15 -18.16
CA THR A 198 -20.38 12.21 -17.99
C THR A 198 -19.87 10.78 -17.91
N ALA A 199 -20.49 9.98 -17.03
CA ALA A 199 -20.15 8.57 -16.88
C ALA A 199 -21.41 7.70 -16.68
N ARG A 200 -21.38 6.48 -17.21
CA ARG A 200 -22.49 5.54 -17.08
C ARG A 200 -22.61 4.97 -15.66
N ALA A 201 -21.50 4.87 -14.95
CA ALA A 201 -21.42 4.47 -13.54
C ALA A 201 -20.43 5.35 -12.78
N LEU A 202 -20.58 5.42 -11.46
CA LEU A 202 -19.68 6.13 -10.55
C LEU A 202 -19.21 5.19 -9.43
N ALA A 203 -17.92 5.24 -9.12
CA ALA A 203 -17.34 4.60 -7.94
C ALA A 203 -16.81 5.66 -6.97
N ASN A 204 -17.37 5.69 -5.76
CA ASN A 204 -16.82 6.44 -4.64
C ASN A 204 -15.80 5.55 -3.91
N ALA A 205 -14.53 5.76 -4.15
CA ALA A 205 -13.39 5.09 -3.54
C ALA A 205 -12.50 6.09 -2.75
N ALA A 206 -13.12 7.15 -2.21
CA ALA A 206 -12.45 8.28 -1.58
C ALA A 206 -11.89 7.98 -0.17
N GLY A 207 -11.75 6.71 0.23
CA GLY A 207 -11.14 6.31 1.49
C GLY A 207 -11.82 6.96 2.70
N ALA A 208 -11.09 7.71 3.51
CA ALA A 208 -11.62 8.40 4.68
C ALA A 208 -12.68 9.48 4.33
N TRP A 209 -12.63 10.02 3.12
CA TRP A 209 -13.63 11.00 2.64
C TRP A 209 -14.88 10.38 2.04
N THR A 210 -15.02 9.04 2.02
CA THR A 210 -16.16 8.36 1.38
C THR A 210 -17.51 8.87 1.88
N ALA A 211 -17.67 9.10 3.19
CA ALA A 211 -18.90 9.63 3.77
C ALA A 211 -19.13 11.10 3.36
N SER A 212 -18.11 11.94 3.50
CA SER A 212 -18.17 13.36 3.11
C SER A 212 -18.46 13.52 1.62
N VAL A 213 -17.82 12.72 0.74
CA VAL A 213 -18.11 12.72 -0.70
C VAL A 213 -19.55 12.31 -0.96
N ALA A 214 -20.08 11.29 -0.28
CA ALA A 214 -21.47 10.88 -0.41
C ALA A 214 -22.43 12.05 -0.09
N GLU A 215 -22.23 12.73 1.04
CA GLU A 215 -23.10 13.81 1.49
C GLU A 215 -22.96 15.10 0.67
N THR A 216 -21.74 15.56 0.46
CA THR A 216 -21.49 16.91 -0.10
C THR A 216 -21.39 16.94 -1.61
N VAL A 217 -20.84 15.89 -2.24
CA VAL A 217 -20.60 15.81 -3.69
C VAL A 217 -21.72 15.07 -4.39
N LEU A 218 -22.08 13.88 -3.89
CA LEU A 218 -23.08 12.99 -4.51
C LEU A 218 -24.51 13.29 -4.03
N ARG A 219 -24.64 13.91 -2.86
CA ARG A 219 -25.93 14.20 -2.20
C ARG A 219 -26.78 12.95 -1.97
N VAL A 220 -26.11 11.88 -1.55
CA VAL A 220 -26.73 10.61 -1.15
C VAL A 220 -26.38 10.29 0.30
N PRO A 221 -27.18 9.47 1.00
CA PRO A 221 -26.86 9.06 2.37
C PRO A 221 -25.48 8.38 2.46
N PRO A 222 -24.67 8.71 3.47
CA PRO A 222 -23.38 8.05 3.68
C PRO A 222 -23.58 6.59 4.11
N PRO A 223 -22.57 5.73 3.89
CA PRO A 223 -22.65 4.33 4.28
C PRO A 223 -22.66 4.20 5.81
N ARG A 224 -23.77 3.70 6.38
CA ARG A 224 -24.00 3.61 7.84
C ARG A 224 -23.07 2.65 8.58
N ILE A 225 -22.43 1.73 7.87
CA ILE A 225 -21.58 0.69 8.44
C ILE A 225 -20.11 1.12 8.53
N ALA A 226 -19.77 2.32 8.10
CA ALA A 226 -18.39 2.82 8.04
C ALA A 226 -18.07 3.66 9.28
N VAL A 227 -16.95 3.35 9.93
CA VAL A 227 -16.42 4.07 11.09
C VAL A 227 -15.04 4.61 10.77
N PRO A 228 -14.77 5.91 10.91
CA PRO A 228 -13.45 6.45 10.70
C PRO A 228 -12.47 5.96 11.77
N ILE A 229 -11.30 5.50 11.32
CA ILE A 229 -10.17 5.10 12.17
C ILE A 229 -8.90 5.77 11.71
N GLN A 230 -8.02 6.07 12.64
CA GLN A 230 -6.64 6.45 12.39
C GLN A 230 -5.74 5.24 12.62
N ILE A 231 -4.77 5.06 11.72
CA ILE A 231 -3.69 4.08 11.84
C ILE A 231 -2.39 4.87 11.85
N SER A 232 -1.57 4.64 12.86
CA SER A 232 -0.33 5.38 13.07
C SER A 232 0.86 4.46 13.35
N GLN A 233 2.03 4.86 12.87
CA GLN A 233 3.31 4.17 12.98
C GLN A 233 4.44 5.20 13.13
N ILE A 234 5.57 4.78 13.69
CA ILE A 234 6.79 5.58 13.77
C ILE A 234 7.92 4.94 12.98
N ILE A 235 8.76 5.77 12.39
CA ILE A 235 10.04 5.37 11.81
C ILE A 235 11.14 5.81 12.77
N VAL A 236 11.98 4.87 13.16
CA VAL A 236 13.08 5.08 14.10
C VAL A 236 14.39 4.57 13.50
N PRO A 237 15.57 4.95 13.98
CA PRO A 237 16.82 4.32 13.59
C PRO A 237 16.76 2.81 13.73
N ARG A 238 17.58 2.10 12.98
CA ARG A 238 17.59 0.64 12.91
C ARG A 238 17.80 0.00 14.29
N LEU A 239 16.87 -0.87 14.71
CA LEU A 239 16.87 -1.53 16.02
C LEU A 239 17.51 -2.93 16.00
N PHE A 240 17.70 -3.53 14.82
CA PHE A 240 18.23 -4.88 14.65
C PHE A 240 18.81 -5.09 13.25
N ASP A 241 19.77 -6.01 13.11
CA ASP A 241 20.54 -6.21 11.87
C ASP A 241 20.02 -7.34 10.97
N ASN A 242 19.07 -8.15 11.46
CA ASN A 242 18.46 -9.20 10.65
C ASN A 242 17.27 -8.65 9.83
N ASP A 243 16.79 -9.47 8.88
CA ASP A 243 15.69 -9.09 7.98
C ASP A 243 14.32 -9.63 8.44
N ASN A 244 14.18 -10.06 9.69
CA ASN A 244 12.91 -10.52 10.22
C ASN A 244 11.95 -9.35 10.53
N VAL A 245 10.67 -9.57 10.35
CA VAL A 245 9.62 -8.73 10.94
C VAL A 245 9.29 -9.27 12.31
N TYR A 246 9.50 -8.50 13.36
CA TYR A 246 9.12 -8.90 14.71
C TYR A 246 7.64 -8.60 14.95
N VAL A 247 6.96 -9.55 15.60
CA VAL A 247 5.54 -9.45 15.96
C VAL A 247 5.41 -9.61 17.46
N PHE A 248 4.97 -8.56 18.13
CA PHE A 248 4.77 -8.54 19.57
C PHE A 248 3.31 -8.33 19.90
N GLN A 249 2.84 -8.98 20.95
CA GLN A 249 1.54 -8.70 21.52
C GLN A 249 1.71 -7.95 22.83
N ASN A 250 1.21 -6.72 22.87
CA ASN A 250 1.22 -5.92 24.09
C ASN A 250 0.15 -6.40 25.08
N SER A 251 0.28 -5.97 26.35
CA SER A 251 -0.64 -6.34 27.43
C SER A 251 -2.08 -5.88 27.22
N ASP A 252 -2.30 -4.86 26.35
CA ASP A 252 -3.59 -4.36 25.93
C ASP A 252 -4.20 -5.16 24.75
N GLY A 253 -3.50 -6.24 24.33
CA GLY A 253 -3.91 -7.09 23.21
C GLY A 253 -3.59 -6.55 21.82
N GLN A 254 -3.02 -5.35 21.71
CA GLN A 254 -2.61 -4.82 20.40
C GLN A 254 -1.35 -5.53 19.91
N LEU A 255 -1.32 -5.80 18.59
CA LEU A 255 -0.14 -6.32 17.91
C LEU A 255 0.72 -5.15 17.45
N VAL A 256 1.99 -5.19 17.81
CA VAL A 256 3.01 -4.25 17.36
C VAL A 256 3.99 -5.00 16.47
N PHE A 257 4.22 -4.45 15.28
CA PHE A 257 5.18 -4.97 14.31
C PHE A 257 6.41 -4.06 14.32
N ALA A 258 7.60 -4.66 14.25
CA ALA A 258 8.82 -3.94 13.96
C ALA A 258 9.40 -4.52 12.67
N THR A 259 9.36 -3.71 11.62
CA THR A 259 9.71 -4.10 10.25
C THR A 259 10.96 -3.36 9.81
N PRO A 260 11.98 -4.04 9.21
CA PRO A 260 13.09 -3.36 8.56
C PRO A 260 12.54 -2.37 7.52
N TYR A 261 13.02 -1.14 7.54
CA TYR A 261 12.52 -0.07 6.69
C TYR A 261 13.66 0.71 6.05
N GLU A 262 13.69 0.77 4.72
CA GLU A 262 14.70 1.51 3.92
C GLU A 262 16.14 1.30 4.45
N ARG A 263 16.46 0.07 4.90
CA ARG A 263 17.74 -0.44 5.41
C ARG A 263 18.26 0.20 6.71
N GLU A 264 18.16 1.51 6.84
CA GLU A 264 18.75 2.28 7.95
C GLU A 264 17.75 2.52 9.08
N PHE A 265 16.50 2.08 8.90
CA PHE A 265 15.40 2.36 9.82
C PHE A 265 14.62 1.11 10.20
N THR A 266 13.82 1.26 11.24
CA THR A 266 12.78 0.31 11.63
C THR A 266 11.44 1.03 11.66
N LEU A 267 10.44 0.47 10.99
CA LEU A 267 9.05 0.88 11.08
C LEU A 267 8.41 0.15 12.25
N VAL A 268 7.95 0.90 13.26
CA VAL A 268 7.29 0.35 14.46
C VAL A 268 5.82 0.77 14.45
N GLY A 269 4.93 -0.17 14.53
CA GLY A 269 3.47 0.06 14.54
C GLY A 269 2.69 -1.24 14.61
N THR A 270 1.38 -1.21 14.72
CA THR A 270 0.48 -0.06 14.51
C THR A 270 -0.30 0.31 15.76
N VAL A 271 -0.64 1.59 15.89
CA VAL A 271 -1.71 2.03 16.80
C VAL A 271 -2.95 2.31 15.99
N ARG A 272 -4.10 1.81 16.45
CA ARG A 272 -5.41 2.07 15.82
C ARG A 272 -6.31 2.78 16.81
N ARG A 273 -6.90 3.91 16.38
CA ARG A 273 -7.83 4.70 17.18
C ARG A 273 -9.07 5.09 16.37
N ALA A 274 -10.18 5.33 17.06
CA ALA A 274 -11.31 6.03 16.45
C ALA A 274 -10.85 7.43 16.02
N PHE A 275 -11.19 7.82 14.80
CA PHE A 275 -10.82 9.12 14.23
C PHE A 275 -12.02 10.05 14.18
N LYS A 276 -11.80 11.30 14.61
CA LYS A 276 -12.77 12.39 14.50
C LYS A 276 -12.03 13.62 13.99
N GLY A 277 -12.43 14.15 12.88
CA GLY A 277 -11.82 15.34 12.30
C GLY A 277 -11.70 15.29 10.79
N ASP A 278 -10.97 16.25 10.23
CA ASP A 278 -10.68 16.29 8.80
C ASP A 278 -9.57 15.26 8.45
N PRO A 279 -9.84 14.30 7.56
CA PRO A 279 -8.83 13.34 7.12
C PRO A 279 -7.60 13.97 6.45
N ALA A 280 -7.68 15.21 5.99
CA ALA A 280 -6.53 15.94 5.44
C ALA A 280 -5.55 16.43 6.52
N ALA A 281 -6.01 16.56 7.77
CA ALA A 281 -5.24 17.08 8.90
C ALA A 281 -4.86 15.98 9.92
N VAL A 282 -4.74 14.73 9.45
CA VAL A 282 -4.35 13.61 10.31
C VAL A 282 -2.92 13.79 10.80
N ALA A 283 -2.77 13.86 12.11
CA ALA A 283 -1.46 13.88 12.76
C ALA A 283 -1.41 12.82 13.87
N MET A 284 -0.23 12.29 14.14
CA MET A 284 -0.02 11.33 15.22
C MET A 284 0.02 12.05 16.57
N PRO A 285 -0.84 11.69 17.54
CA PRO A 285 -0.76 12.26 18.88
C PRO A 285 0.54 11.87 19.58
N ALA A 286 1.11 12.78 20.40
CA ALA A 286 2.32 12.52 21.18
C ALA A 286 2.20 11.27 22.08
N ALA A 287 1.00 11.00 22.60
CA ALA A 287 0.72 9.80 23.39
C ALA A 287 0.88 8.50 22.57
N ASP A 288 0.60 8.50 21.25
CA ASP A 288 0.80 7.34 20.39
C ASP A 288 2.27 7.13 20.05
N ILE A 289 3.03 8.22 19.89
CA ILE A 289 4.49 8.16 19.74
C ILE A 289 5.11 7.52 20.98
N ALA A 290 4.78 8.03 22.16
CA ALA A 290 5.27 7.49 23.43
C ALA A 290 4.89 6.00 23.61
N TYR A 291 3.66 5.64 23.29
CA TYR A 291 3.19 4.24 23.33
C TYR A 291 4.01 3.31 22.45
N LEU A 292 4.31 3.70 21.21
CA LEU A 292 5.10 2.85 20.30
C LEU A 292 6.58 2.80 20.70
N CYS A 293 7.16 3.90 21.21
CA CYS A 293 8.51 3.89 21.79
C CYS A 293 8.55 2.94 23.00
N GLU A 294 7.58 3.02 23.91
CA GLU A 294 7.50 2.11 25.06
C GLU A 294 7.32 0.66 24.64
N ALA A 295 6.47 0.40 23.64
CA ALA A 295 6.28 -0.94 23.09
C ALA A 295 7.59 -1.50 22.51
N ALA A 296 8.34 -0.72 21.72
CA ALA A 296 9.65 -1.14 21.22
C ALA A 296 10.64 -1.37 22.39
N ASN A 297 10.70 -0.45 23.35
CA ASN A 297 11.58 -0.52 24.52
C ASN A 297 11.29 -1.71 25.44
N ARG A 298 10.11 -2.27 25.40
CA ARG A 298 9.78 -3.50 26.17
C ARG A 298 10.53 -4.71 25.66
N TYR A 299 10.76 -4.79 24.36
CA TYR A 299 11.28 -5.99 23.68
C TYR A 299 12.72 -5.84 23.19
N PHE A 300 13.08 -4.69 22.60
CA PHE A 300 14.41 -4.49 22.05
C PHE A 300 15.43 -3.99 23.09
N ARG A 301 16.70 -4.34 22.90
CA ARG A 301 17.84 -3.87 23.71
C ARG A 301 18.09 -2.38 23.47
N GLU A 302 18.11 -1.99 22.19
CA GLU A 302 18.24 -0.60 21.78
C GLU A 302 17.01 0.17 22.27
N ARG A 303 17.29 1.30 22.94
CA ARG A 303 16.27 2.15 23.51
C ARG A 303 15.87 3.22 22.52
N VAL A 304 14.57 3.49 22.43
CA VAL A 304 13.97 4.49 21.56
C VAL A 304 13.25 5.52 22.41
N GLU A 305 13.65 6.78 22.29
CA GLU A 305 12.94 7.90 22.91
C GLU A 305 12.10 8.62 21.84
N PRO A 306 11.07 9.39 22.23
CA PRO A 306 10.28 10.16 21.25
C PRO A 306 11.12 11.13 20.40
N SER A 307 12.28 11.59 20.89
CA SER A 307 13.25 12.42 20.15
C SER A 307 13.98 11.68 19.04
N ASP A 308 14.03 10.34 19.09
CA ASP A 308 14.70 9.51 18.08
C ASP A 308 13.77 9.20 16.90
N VAL A 309 12.49 9.59 16.99
CA VAL A 309 11.52 9.35 15.92
C VAL A 309 11.86 10.25 14.73
N VAL A 310 12.32 9.61 13.65
CA VAL A 310 12.71 10.29 12.42
C VAL A 310 11.48 10.80 11.68
N MET A 311 10.40 10.02 11.69
CA MET A 311 9.15 10.34 10.99
C MET A 311 7.97 9.59 11.60
N THR A 312 6.81 10.22 11.58
CA THR A 312 5.53 9.57 11.89
C THR A 312 4.74 9.33 10.60
N LEU A 313 4.15 8.15 10.47
CA LEU A 313 3.21 7.82 9.40
C LEU A 313 1.82 7.69 10.01
N SER A 314 0.87 8.48 9.53
CA SER A 314 -0.52 8.44 9.98
C SER A 314 -1.47 8.56 8.82
N GLY A 315 -2.50 7.73 8.80
CA GLY A 315 -3.55 7.77 7.79
C GLY A 315 -4.92 7.56 8.41
N ALA A 316 -5.89 8.36 7.97
CA ALA A 316 -7.29 8.09 8.27
C ALA A 316 -7.87 7.10 7.26
N ASN A 317 -8.56 6.08 7.74
CA ASN A 317 -9.24 5.08 6.92
C ASN A 317 -10.66 4.86 7.44
N MET A 318 -11.50 4.20 6.65
CA MET A 318 -12.82 3.77 7.08
C MET A 318 -12.76 2.29 7.44
N ALA A 319 -13.12 1.94 8.65
CA ALA A 319 -13.33 0.56 9.06
C ALA A 319 -14.80 0.18 8.96
N VAL A 320 -15.07 -1.10 8.74
CA VAL A 320 -16.43 -1.63 8.84
C VAL A 320 -16.77 -1.82 10.32
N SER A 321 -17.92 -1.30 10.75
CA SER A 321 -18.38 -1.43 12.13
C SER A 321 -18.47 -2.90 12.57
N PRO A 322 -17.95 -3.27 13.74
CA PRO A 322 -18.04 -4.63 14.27
C PRO A 322 -19.47 -5.18 14.36
N ALA A 323 -20.47 -4.29 14.51
CA ALA A 323 -21.89 -4.66 14.53
C ALA A 323 -22.42 -5.17 13.17
N SER A 324 -21.71 -4.93 12.08
CA SER A 324 -22.06 -5.43 10.75
C SER A 324 -21.20 -6.64 10.39
N SER A 325 -21.54 -7.80 10.91
CA SER A 325 -20.77 -9.06 10.83
C SER A 325 -20.47 -9.61 9.42
N ARG A 326 -20.87 -8.92 8.33
CA ARG A 326 -20.85 -9.50 6.98
C ARG A 326 -19.61 -9.23 6.13
N SER A 327 -18.75 -8.25 6.44
CA SER A 327 -17.48 -8.05 5.70
C SER A 327 -16.50 -7.10 6.41
N PRO A 328 -15.60 -7.57 7.29
CA PRO A 328 -14.61 -6.73 7.95
C PRO A 328 -13.46 -6.26 7.04
N ASP A 329 -13.30 -6.85 5.86
CA ASP A 329 -12.19 -6.56 4.94
C ASP A 329 -12.48 -5.41 3.97
N GLY A 330 -13.23 -4.42 4.42
CA GLY A 330 -13.78 -3.36 3.60
C GLY A 330 -15.14 -3.72 3.03
N ALA A 331 -15.91 -2.72 2.68
CA ALA A 331 -17.23 -2.88 2.12
C ALA A 331 -17.28 -2.40 0.68
N VAL A 332 -18.06 -3.13 -0.11
CA VAL A 332 -18.51 -2.72 -1.43
C VAL A 332 -20.01 -2.74 -1.41
N SER A 333 -20.64 -1.61 -1.68
CA SER A 333 -22.07 -1.49 -1.84
C SER A 333 -22.41 -0.94 -3.20
N GLN A 334 -23.56 -1.33 -3.72
CA GLN A 334 -24.11 -0.80 -4.95
C GLN A 334 -25.48 -0.20 -4.66
N ASP A 335 -25.68 1.02 -5.13
CA ASP A 335 -26.99 1.64 -5.24
C ASP A 335 -27.34 1.81 -6.71
N ALA A 336 -28.35 1.06 -7.15
CA ALA A 336 -28.83 1.11 -8.52
C ALA A 336 -30.34 0.92 -8.54
N SER A 337 -31.04 1.90 -9.05
CA SER A 337 -32.44 1.76 -9.47
C SER A 337 -32.49 1.52 -10.99
N ARG A 338 -33.56 0.90 -11.50
CA ARG A 338 -33.72 0.65 -12.94
C ARG A 338 -33.71 1.91 -13.81
N ARG A 339 -33.83 3.11 -13.19
CA ARG A 339 -33.92 4.41 -13.89
C ARG A 339 -32.72 5.34 -13.58
N LYS A 340 -31.76 4.92 -12.77
CA LYS A 340 -30.62 5.74 -12.38
C LYS A 340 -29.31 5.01 -12.63
N ALA A 341 -28.28 5.75 -13.02
CA ALA A 341 -26.92 5.22 -13.19
C ALA A 341 -26.38 4.62 -11.89
N PRO A 342 -25.73 3.45 -11.91
CA PRO A 342 -25.26 2.78 -10.72
C PRO A 342 -24.17 3.58 -9.98
N LEU A 343 -24.22 3.53 -8.64
CA LEU A 343 -23.20 4.03 -7.73
C LEU A 343 -22.58 2.85 -6.99
N LEU A 344 -21.27 2.72 -7.08
CA LEU A 344 -20.47 1.84 -6.23
C LEU A 344 -19.87 2.67 -5.10
N THR A 345 -19.94 2.18 -3.87
CA THR A 345 -19.23 2.77 -2.74
C THR A 345 -18.26 1.73 -2.18
N VAL A 346 -16.97 2.07 -2.17
CA VAL A 346 -15.88 1.18 -1.77
C VAL A 346 -15.05 1.85 -0.70
N PHE A 347 -14.93 1.23 0.47
CA PHE A 347 -14.19 1.78 1.58
C PHE A 347 -13.59 0.71 2.49
N GLY A 348 -12.58 1.10 3.25
CA GLY A 348 -11.92 0.25 4.22
C GLY A 348 -11.10 -0.88 3.58
N GLY A 349 -10.82 -1.87 4.40
CA GLY A 349 -10.00 -3.03 4.04
C GLY A 349 -8.51 -2.78 4.14
N ASP A 350 -7.78 -3.88 4.16
CA ASP A 350 -6.33 -3.91 4.14
C ASP A 350 -5.76 -3.94 2.70
N ILE A 351 -4.45 -3.78 2.61
CA ILE A 351 -3.71 -3.83 1.35
C ILE A 351 -3.80 -5.22 0.69
N THR A 352 -3.79 -6.30 1.50
CA THR A 352 -3.79 -7.68 1.04
C THR A 352 -4.98 -7.97 0.11
N THR A 353 -6.19 -7.56 0.52
CA THR A 353 -7.42 -7.89 -0.20
C THR A 353 -7.88 -6.82 -1.19
N ALA A 354 -7.10 -5.76 -1.41
CA ALA A 354 -7.47 -4.61 -2.26
C ALA A 354 -7.81 -5.03 -3.70
N ARG A 355 -7.02 -5.90 -4.32
CA ARG A 355 -7.25 -6.43 -5.67
C ARG A 355 -8.58 -7.17 -5.78
N GLN A 356 -8.82 -8.12 -4.85
CA GLN A 356 -10.06 -8.91 -4.82
C GLN A 356 -11.30 -8.02 -4.60
N ARG A 357 -11.17 -7.01 -3.73
CA ARG A 357 -12.23 -6.03 -3.46
C ARG A 357 -12.56 -5.22 -4.71
N ALA A 358 -11.56 -4.82 -5.49
CA ALA A 358 -11.75 -4.13 -6.76
C ALA A 358 -12.46 -5.02 -7.80
N GLU A 359 -12.01 -6.28 -7.99
CA GLU A 359 -12.70 -7.24 -8.86
C GLU A 359 -14.17 -7.47 -8.48
N ARG A 360 -14.44 -7.52 -7.16
CA ARG A 360 -15.80 -7.63 -6.66
C ARG A 360 -16.62 -6.37 -7.03
N ALA A 361 -16.06 -5.17 -6.82
CA ALA A 361 -16.72 -3.92 -7.13
C ALA A 361 -17.07 -3.83 -8.63
N VAL A 362 -16.10 -4.07 -9.51
CA VAL A 362 -16.34 -4.03 -10.96
C VAL A 362 -17.33 -5.11 -11.39
N SER A 363 -17.26 -6.32 -10.82
CA SER A 363 -18.20 -7.40 -11.13
C SER A 363 -19.67 -7.07 -10.78
N MET A 364 -19.92 -6.15 -9.84
CA MET A 364 -21.28 -5.67 -9.55
C MET A 364 -21.88 -4.86 -10.70
N LEU A 365 -21.08 -4.34 -11.62
CA LEU A 365 -21.54 -3.63 -12.82
C LEU A 365 -21.93 -4.58 -13.99
N THR A 366 -21.60 -5.87 -13.90
CA THR A 366 -21.93 -6.84 -14.97
C THR A 366 -23.38 -6.85 -15.42
N PRO A 367 -24.40 -6.67 -14.53
CA PRO A 367 -25.80 -6.62 -14.96
C PRO A 367 -26.17 -5.39 -15.82
N PHE A 368 -25.32 -4.35 -15.81
CA PHE A 368 -25.57 -3.08 -16.50
C PHE A 368 -24.78 -2.97 -17.80
N TYR A 369 -23.59 -3.61 -17.87
CA TYR A 369 -22.65 -3.45 -19.00
C TYR A 369 -22.00 -4.77 -19.35
N PRO A 370 -21.92 -5.11 -20.65
CA PRO A 370 -21.08 -6.20 -21.11
C PRO A 370 -19.62 -5.86 -20.81
N MET A 371 -18.89 -6.82 -20.24
CA MET A 371 -17.47 -6.68 -19.94
C MET A 371 -16.76 -8.03 -19.94
N SER A 372 -15.45 -8.02 -20.14
CA SER A 372 -14.62 -9.22 -20.09
C SER A 372 -14.57 -9.83 -18.66
N PRO A 373 -14.24 -11.13 -18.54
CA PRO A 373 -14.10 -11.79 -17.24
C PRO A 373 -12.99 -11.18 -16.38
N ARG A 374 -12.92 -11.62 -15.11
CA ARG A 374 -11.84 -11.27 -14.17
C ARG A 374 -10.49 -11.73 -14.72
N TRP A 375 -9.47 -10.90 -14.56
CA TRP A 375 -8.16 -11.12 -15.19
C TRP A 375 -6.97 -10.73 -14.31
N THR A 376 -7.16 -9.83 -13.34
CA THR A 376 -6.06 -9.18 -12.60
C THR A 376 -5.22 -10.12 -11.75
N ALA A 377 -5.75 -11.30 -11.39
CA ALA A 377 -5.01 -12.29 -10.61
C ALA A 377 -3.83 -12.91 -11.40
N ASN A 378 -3.88 -12.93 -12.73
CA ASN A 378 -2.89 -13.59 -13.57
C ASN A 378 -2.04 -12.63 -14.42
N ALA A 379 -2.32 -11.34 -14.35
CA ALA A 379 -1.60 -10.33 -15.12
C ALA A 379 -0.57 -9.61 -14.22
N PRO A 380 0.72 -9.66 -14.56
CA PRO A 380 1.74 -8.88 -13.84
C PRO A 380 1.40 -7.39 -13.82
N LEU A 381 1.76 -6.73 -12.73
CA LEU A 381 1.86 -5.27 -12.71
C LEU A 381 3.07 -4.83 -13.54
N PRO A 382 3.08 -3.59 -14.04
CA PRO A 382 4.23 -3.04 -14.76
C PRO A 382 5.54 -3.24 -14.00
N GLY A 383 6.49 -3.94 -14.62
CA GLY A 383 7.75 -4.33 -14.01
C GLY A 383 7.74 -5.65 -13.24
N GLY A 384 6.59 -6.31 -13.11
CA GLY A 384 6.45 -7.55 -12.33
C GLY A 384 6.41 -8.84 -13.15
N ASP A 385 6.95 -8.86 -14.35
CA ASP A 385 6.93 -9.98 -15.28
C ASP A 385 8.05 -11.00 -15.09
N PHE A 386 8.50 -11.17 -13.85
CA PHE A 386 9.48 -12.19 -13.44
C PHE A 386 9.04 -12.90 -12.15
N ALA A 387 9.61 -14.09 -11.88
CA ALA A 387 9.34 -14.82 -10.65
C ALA A 387 10.05 -14.16 -9.46
N TRP A 388 9.39 -14.07 -8.29
CA TRP A 388 9.95 -13.39 -7.11
C TRP A 388 11.31 -13.96 -6.66
N GLN A 389 11.56 -15.25 -6.91
CA GLN A 389 12.86 -15.90 -6.61
C GLN A 389 14.01 -15.37 -7.45
N ARG A 390 13.71 -14.70 -8.56
CA ARG A 390 14.71 -14.11 -9.47
C ARG A 390 15.05 -12.66 -9.12
N PHE A 391 14.51 -12.11 -8.03
CA PHE A 391 14.74 -10.71 -7.71
C PHE A 391 16.24 -10.35 -7.65
N ASP A 392 17.06 -11.18 -6.98
CA ASP A 392 18.50 -10.95 -6.88
C ASP A 392 19.18 -11.08 -8.26
N THR A 393 18.76 -12.02 -9.10
CA THR A 393 19.22 -12.14 -10.49
C THR A 393 18.89 -10.90 -11.32
N GLU A 394 17.72 -10.29 -11.13
CA GLU A 394 17.35 -9.04 -11.81
C GLU A 394 18.23 -7.86 -11.32
N VAL A 395 18.65 -7.86 -10.04
CA VAL A 395 19.60 -6.88 -9.50
C VAL A 395 21.00 -7.09 -10.11
N GLU A 396 21.50 -8.32 -10.16
CA GLU A 396 22.77 -8.66 -10.81
C GLU A 396 22.77 -8.22 -12.29
N SER A 397 21.71 -8.55 -13.03
CA SER A 397 21.54 -8.15 -14.43
C SER A 397 21.51 -6.62 -14.60
N ALA A 398 20.94 -5.89 -13.65
CA ALA A 398 20.97 -4.43 -13.66
C ALA A 398 22.38 -3.89 -13.43
N CYS A 399 23.16 -4.46 -12.51
CA CYS A 399 24.56 -4.07 -12.30
C CYS A 399 25.43 -4.39 -13.53
N GLU A 400 25.20 -5.51 -14.21
CA GLU A 400 25.92 -5.85 -15.45
C GLU A 400 25.59 -4.87 -16.58
N ARG A 401 24.32 -4.54 -16.76
CA ARG A 401 23.88 -3.63 -17.83
C ARG A 401 24.28 -2.17 -17.57
N TRP A 402 24.26 -1.73 -16.31
CA TRP A 402 24.64 -0.38 -15.88
C TRP A 402 25.72 -0.44 -14.79
N PRO A 403 26.99 -0.71 -15.17
CA PRO A 403 28.08 -0.96 -14.20
C PRO A 403 28.42 0.25 -13.31
N PHE A 404 27.89 1.42 -13.60
CA PHE A 404 28.03 2.62 -12.77
C PHE A 404 27.06 2.68 -11.59
N LEU A 405 26.09 1.76 -11.52
CA LEU A 405 25.22 1.61 -10.35
C LEU A 405 25.93 0.81 -9.26
N SER A 406 25.81 1.27 -8.04
CA SER A 406 26.10 0.41 -6.88
C SER A 406 25.03 -0.66 -6.74
N GLU A 407 25.37 -1.78 -6.12
CA GLU A 407 24.39 -2.83 -5.81
C GLU A 407 23.18 -2.28 -5.02
N ARG A 408 23.43 -1.35 -4.08
CA ARG A 408 22.40 -0.65 -3.31
C ARG A 408 21.41 0.10 -4.22
N GLU A 409 21.91 0.86 -5.18
CA GLU A 409 21.09 1.59 -6.15
C GLU A 409 20.34 0.63 -7.06
N ALA A 410 20.99 -0.41 -7.57
CA ALA A 410 20.36 -1.43 -8.39
C ALA A 410 19.21 -2.13 -7.66
N GLN A 411 19.40 -2.52 -6.40
CA GLN A 411 18.34 -3.12 -5.57
C GLN A 411 17.15 -2.16 -5.36
N ARG A 412 17.40 -0.86 -5.10
CA ARG A 412 16.34 0.14 -4.98
C ARG A 412 15.58 0.31 -6.29
N LEU A 413 16.32 0.46 -7.38
CA LEU A 413 15.74 0.69 -8.70
C LEU A 413 14.97 -0.52 -9.23
N VAL A 414 15.52 -1.73 -9.10
CA VAL A 414 14.80 -2.98 -9.42
C VAL A 414 13.58 -3.13 -8.50
N GLY A 415 13.71 -2.79 -7.22
CA GLY A 415 12.59 -2.77 -6.27
C GLY A 415 11.49 -1.78 -6.64
N ALA A 416 11.81 -0.69 -7.34
CA ALA A 416 10.83 0.31 -7.73
C ALA A 416 10.23 0.06 -9.12
N TYR A 417 11.02 -0.43 -10.08
CA TYR A 417 10.67 -0.49 -11.51
C TYR A 417 10.67 -1.91 -12.09
N GLY A 418 11.31 -2.88 -11.41
CA GLY A 418 11.44 -4.26 -11.90
C GLY A 418 12.06 -4.33 -13.28
N SER A 419 11.50 -5.14 -14.17
CA SER A 419 11.94 -5.29 -15.56
C SER A 419 11.85 -4.00 -16.40
N ARG A 420 11.16 -2.96 -15.91
CA ARG A 420 11.03 -1.66 -16.59
C ARG A 420 12.17 -0.69 -16.30
N LEU A 421 13.21 -1.10 -15.60
CA LEU A 421 14.33 -0.23 -15.26
C LEU A 421 14.96 0.43 -16.50
N ALA A 422 14.98 -0.25 -17.64
CA ALA A 422 15.45 0.30 -18.90
C ALA A 422 14.63 1.54 -19.38
N ALA A 423 13.36 1.65 -19.01
CA ALA A 423 12.56 2.83 -19.35
C ALA A 423 12.96 4.07 -18.51
N VAL A 424 13.64 3.87 -17.39
CA VAL A 424 14.16 4.94 -16.52
C VAL A 424 15.57 5.36 -16.91
N LEU A 425 16.47 4.38 -17.07
CA LEU A 425 17.91 4.61 -17.29
C LEU A 425 18.30 4.68 -18.77
N GLY A 426 17.45 4.15 -19.67
CA GLY A 426 17.75 4.10 -21.10
C GLY A 426 19.02 3.30 -21.40
N GLU A 427 19.79 3.80 -22.36
CA GLU A 427 21.07 3.26 -22.78
C GLU A 427 22.26 4.01 -22.16
N ALA A 428 22.08 4.68 -21.03
CA ALA A 428 23.12 5.44 -20.34
C ALA A 428 24.31 4.54 -19.99
N LYS A 429 25.52 5.02 -20.34
CA LYS A 429 26.78 4.29 -20.12
C LYS A 429 27.53 4.77 -18.87
N ASN A 430 27.16 5.91 -18.34
CA ASN A 430 27.74 6.50 -17.15
C ASN A 430 26.71 7.37 -16.42
N ARG A 431 27.02 7.72 -15.17
CA ARG A 431 26.11 8.47 -14.30
C ARG A 431 25.81 9.88 -14.82
N ALA A 432 26.76 10.52 -15.52
CA ALA A 432 26.57 11.87 -16.03
C ALA A 432 25.46 11.95 -17.10
N GLU A 433 25.25 10.89 -17.87
CA GLU A 433 24.19 10.81 -18.88
C GLU A 433 22.78 10.75 -18.26
N LEU A 434 22.64 10.43 -16.97
CA LEU A 434 21.38 10.47 -16.24
C LEU A 434 20.97 11.89 -15.81
N GLY A 435 21.81 12.89 -16.09
CA GLY A 435 21.58 14.29 -15.72
C GLY A 435 21.95 14.60 -14.27
N PRO A 436 21.41 15.67 -13.69
CA PRO A 436 21.78 16.09 -12.33
C PRO A 436 21.43 15.01 -11.31
N ALA A 437 22.25 14.93 -10.25
CA ALA A 437 22.03 14.08 -9.11
C ALA A 437 21.41 14.89 -7.94
N PHE A 438 20.49 14.29 -7.25
CA PHE A 438 19.84 14.82 -6.03
C PHE A 438 20.09 13.83 -4.90
N GLY A 439 21.11 14.14 -4.08
CA GLY A 439 21.64 13.17 -3.13
C GLY A 439 22.36 12.00 -3.83
N PRO A 440 22.65 10.93 -3.10
CA PRO A 440 23.48 9.83 -3.62
C PRO A 440 22.77 8.96 -4.67
N GLU A 441 21.44 8.86 -4.64
CA GLU A 441 20.74 7.81 -5.38
C GLU A 441 19.68 8.30 -6.38
N LEU A 442 19.25 9.56 -6.33
CA LEU A 442 18.22 10.10 -7.23
C LEU A 442 18.86 10.87 -8.40
N THR A 443 18.42 10.58 -9.62
CA THR A 443 18.96 11.22 -10.83
C THR A 443 17.88 11.98 -11.60
N GLY A 444 18.32 12.94 -12.44
CA GLY A 444 17.42 13.70 -13.30
C GLY A 444 16.63 12.82 -14.27
N ALA A 445 17.19 11.72 -14.75
CA ALA A 445 16.50 10.76 -15.60
C ALA A 445 15.32 10.10 -14.84
N GLU A 446 15.55 9.66 -13.62
CA GLU A 446 14.50 9.10 -12.78
C GLU A 446 13.40 10.12 -12.50
N VAL A 447 13.76 11.36 -12.12
CA VAL A 447 12.77 12.41 -11.85
C VAL A 447 11.93 12.71 -13.10
N ARG A 448 12.54 12.82 -14.28
CA ARG A 448 11.80 13.01 -15.55
C ARG A 448 10.83 11.87 -15.82
N TYR A 449 11.25 10.62 -15.60
CA TYR A 449 10.38 9.45 -15.72
C TYR A 449 9.19 9.54 -14.77
N LEU A 450 9.43 9.85 -13.49
CA LEU A 450 8.38 9.99 -12.49
C LEU A 450 7.37 11.07 -12.82
N MET A 451 7.84 12.21 -13.36
CA MET A 451 6.97 13.30 -13.82
C MET A 451 6.14 12.89 -15.05
N ALA A 452 6.79 12.29 -16.05
CA ALA A 452 6.16 11.98 -17.33
C ALA A 452 5.23 10.76 -17.29
N LYS A 453 5.58 9.74 -16.48
CA LYS A 453 4.89 8.44 -16.48
C LYS A 453 4.12 8.15 -15.19
N GLU A 454 4.54 8.71 -14.07
CA GLU A 454 3.98 8.39 -12.75
C GLU A 454 3.31 9.60 -12.07
N TRP A 455 2.98 10.63 -12.83
CA TRP A 455 2.22 11.82 -12.39
C TRP A 455 2.85 12.60 -11.24
N ALA A 456 4.14 12.43 -10.93
CA ALA A 456 4.82 13.22 -9.91
C ALA A 456 4.87 14.71 -10.34
N ARG A 457 4.42 15.60 -9.46
CA ARG A 457 4.32 17.04 -9.73
C ARG A 457 5.11 17.89 -8.74
N PHE A 458 5.29 17.38 -7.54
CA PHE A 458 5.97 18.05 -6.44
C PHE A 458 7.11 17.18 -5.91
N PRO A 459 8.15 17.78 -5.31
CA PRO A 459 9.23 17.02 -4.68
C PRO A 459 8.75 15.95 -3.69
N ASP A 460 7.72 16.25 -2.92
CA ASP A 460 7.14 15.30 -1.95
C ASP A 460 6.52 14.06 -2.63
N ASP A 461 6.04 14.19 -3.86
CA ASP A 461 5.55 13.03 -4.61
C ASP A 461 6.71 12.06 -4.89
N VAL A 462 7.86 12.60 -5.30
CA VAL A 462 9.09 11.85 -5.57
C VAL A 462 9.66 11.28 -4.27
N LEU A 463 9.86 12.13 -3.27
CA LEU A 463 10.61 11.81 -2.07
C LEU A 463 9.90 10.83 -1.13
N TRP A 464 8.56 10.89 -1.08
CA TRP A 464 7.80 10.10 -0.09
C TRP A 464 7.00 8.97 -0.70
N ARG A 465 6.49 9.13 -1.92
CA ARG A 465 5.59 8.13 -2.54
C ARG A 465 6.22 7.33 -3.67
N ARG A 466 7.30 7.83 -4.30
CA ARG A 466 7.98 7.09 -5.38
C ARG A 466 9.28 6.44 -4.93
N SER A 467 10.06 7.09 -4.05
CA SER A 467 11.42 6.63 -3.73
C SER A 467 11.71 6.41 -2.25
N LYS A 468 11.00 7.06 -1.31
CA LYS A 468 11.31 7.14 0.14
C LYS A 468 12.64 7.85 0.46
N LEU A 469 13.34 8.40 -0.54
CA LEU A 469 14.63 9.07 -0.37
C LEU A 469 14.55 10.35 0.49
N GLY A 470 13.33 10.84 0.74
CA GLY A 470 13.10 11.94 1.69
C GLY A 470 13.58 11.66 3.11
N LEU A 471 13.77 10.40 3.51
CA LEU A 471 14.30 10.04 4.83
C LEU A 471 15.77 10.44 5.00
N THR A 472 16.56 10.35 3.95
CA THR A 472 18.02 10.54 4.00
C THR A 472 18.52 11.73 3.17
N MET A 473 17.65 12.34 2.35
CA MET A 473 18.06 13.42 1.43
C MET A 473 18.35 14.72 2.18
N PRO A 474 19.53 15.33 2.00
CA PRO A 474 19.86 16.62 2.58
C PRO A 474 18.93 17.75 2.13
N PRO A 475 18.72 18.80 2.94
CA PRO A 475 17.86 19.93 2.58
C PRO A 475 18.26 20.63 1.27
N ALA A 476 19.54 20.84 1.02
CA ALA A 476 20.03 21.46 -0.20
C ALA A 476 19.66 20.67 -1.48
N ASP A 477 19.71 19.33 -1.40
CA ASP A 477 19.33 18.48 -2.53
C ASP A 477 17.81 18.46 -2.76
N ARG A 478 17.00 18.63 -1.70
CA ARG A 478 15.54 18.82 -1.84
C ARG A 478 15.20 20.13 -2.54
N GLU A 479 15.93 21.22 -2.24
CA GLU A 479 15.76 22.50 -2.91
C GLU A 479 16.17 22.40 -4.39
N ALA A 480 17.30 21.74 -4.69
CA ALA A 480 17.75 21.48 -6.06
C ALA A 480 16.73 20.64 -6.85
N LEU A 481 16.16 19.60 -6.24
CA LEU A 481 15.08 18.80 -6.81
C LEU A 481 13.85 19.66 -7.12
N ALA A 482 13.45 20.54 -6.19
CA ALA A 482 12.31 21.43 -6.39
C ALA A 482 12.51 22.38 -7.57
N ALA A 483 13.69 22.99 -7.67
CA ALA A 483 14.06 23.86 -8.79
C ALA A 483 14.06 23.10 -10.12
N PHE A 484 14.62 21.89 -10.14
CA PHE A 484 14.64 21.04 -11.34
C PHE A 484 13.22 20.67 -11.81
N MET A 485 12.35 20.24 -10.91
CA MET A 485 10.97 19.86 -11.24
C MET A 485 10.17 21.07 -11.74
N ALA A 486 10.37 22.26 -11.16
CA ALA A 486 9.72 23.48 -11.61
C ALA A 486 10.15 23.90 -13.03
N SER A 487 11.42 23.68 -13.40
CA SER A 487 11.92 23.99 -14.74
C SER A 487 11.51 22.99 -15.83
N ALA A 488 11.13 21.76 -15.43
CA ALA A 488 10.73 20.67 -16.33
C ALA A 488 9.20 20.51 -16.47
N SER A 489 8.40 21.37 -15.80
CA SER A 489 6.91 21.31 -15.76
C SER A 489 6.20 22.01 -16.90
#